data_d4a63acf5b6a8408f5bc0652c50095d7
#
_entry.id   d4a63acf5b6a8408f5bc0652c50095d7
#
_cell.length_a   1.000
_cell.length_b   1.000
_cell.length_c   1.000
_cell.angle_alpha   90.00
_cell.angle_beta   90.00
_cell.angle_gamma   90.00
#
_symmetry.space_group_name_H-M   'P 1'
#
loop_
_entity.id
_entity.type
_entity.pdbx_description
1 polymer ?
#
loop_
_entity_poly.entity_id
_entity_poly.type
_entity_poly.pdbx_seq_one_letter_code
_entity_poly.pdbx_strand_id
1 'polypeptide(L)'
;MKSDLVRRLVHAKQRFLEANLRLRRQLMMKAFRVPWDQTISALYTPRIKGGIKRISQISPGITLATSETSEYGSNLEHHFVARNLISINNALIDLASGNVFFQDETDLKWKLVSETSEWPIEARISFARTPKSHGKYPKLNGVFLNGLLSTGHYHRLTEDIPTLLSLPKSIKIIAREKDQKVLEQFGMSKLKIVKDRGFIEVERLEFISKGNDVGYLHPAYRTALLQQSQVELRPKAFRNIYLTREDLRRSIKNEREVVQLVQSKGFEIVDPASLSIKDQIYLFSEAKLVIAPHGGAITNMIYSREASLLEIMPNERINRCFEWQSLVCGHNYQVYFYSQKRGVDIEKLTSKIEKWMSI
;
A
#
# COMPACT_ATOMS: atom_id res chain seq x y z
N MET A 1 -0.56 35.13 -5.83
CA MET A 1 0.33 34.99 -6.99
C MET A 1 1.46 33.96 -6.80
N LYS A 2 2.32 34.03 -5.75
CA LYS A 2 3.43 33.07 -5.55
C LYS A 2 2.96 31.61 -5.37
N SER A 3 1.85 31.34 -4.68
CA SER A 3 1.33 30.00 -4.45
C SER A 3 0.84 29.30 -5.73
N ASP A 4 0.26 30.04 -6.66
CA ASP A 4 -0.29 29.51 -7.89
C ASP A 4 0.82 29.11 -8.90
N LEU A 5 1.89 29.88 -8.93
CA LEU A 5 3.07 29.58 -9.74
C LEU A 5 3.77 28.30 -9.24
N VAL A 6 3.91 28.15 -7.93
CA VAL A 6 4.48 26.93 -7.31
C VAL A 6 3.61 25.70 -7.62
N ARG A 7 2.28 25.82 -7.51
CA ARG A 7 1.34 24.75 -7.92
C ARG A 7 1.53 24.36 -9.39
N ARG A 8 1.58 25.34 -10.30
CA ARG A 8 1.79 25.09 -11.74
C ARG A 8 3.11 24.40 -12.05
N LEU A 9 4.19 24.80 -11.38
CA LEU A 9 5.52 24.18 -11.51
C LEU A 9 5.53 22.73 -11.00
N VAL A 10 4.91 22.46 -9.86
CA VAL A 10 4.77 21.10 -9.32
C VAL A 10 3.97 20.22 -10.27
N HIS A 11 2.85 20.70 -10.82
CA HIS A 11 2.05 19.97 -11.81
C HIS A 11 2.76 19.74 -13.12
N ALA A 12 3.56 20.72 -13.60
CA ALA A 12 4.36 20.58 -14.82
C ALA A 12 5.46 19.53 -14.65
N LYS A 13 6.20 19.61 -13.53
CA LYS A 13 7.25 18.62 -13.19
C LYS A 13 6.68 17.20 -13.08
N GLN A 14 5.49 17.05 -12.56
CA GLN A 14 4.84 15.78 -12.37
C GLN A 14 4.34 15.18 -13.68
N ARG A 15 3.69 16.00 -14.57
CA ARG A 15 3.33 15.57 -15.92
C ARG A 15 4.54 15.16 -16.74
N PHE A 16 5.66 15.87 -16.60
CA PHE A 16 6.93 15.52 -17.22
C PHE A 16 7.48 14.19 -16.72
N LEU A 17 7.40 13.91 -15.41
CA LEU A 17 7.80 12.63 -14.83
C LEU A 17 6.91 11.47 -15.31
N GLU A 18 5.60 11.68 -15.38
CA GLU A 18 4.65 10.67 -15.86
C GLU A 18 4.82 10.39 -17.37
N ALA A 19 5.06 11.43 -18.17
CA ALA A 19 5.35 11.28 -19.60
C ALA A 19 6.67 10.54 -19.85
N ASN A 20 7.72 10.86 -19.08
CA ASN A 20 9.00 10.14 -19.14
C ASN A 20 8.86 8.67 -18.72
N LEU A 21 8.05 8.38 -17.69
CA LEU A 21 7.78 7.01 -17.28
C LEU A 21 7.03 6.22 -18.36
N ARG A 22 6.03 6.83 -19.03
CA ARG A 22 5.30 6.21 -20.15
C ARG A 22 6.22 5.96 -21.35
N LEU A 23 7.04 6.93 -21.71
CA LEU A 23 7.98 6.80 -22.83
C LEU A 23 9.04 5.71 -22.55
N ARG A 24 9.62 5.69 -21.36
CA ARG A 24 10.57 4.65 -20.92
C ARG A 24 9.92 3.27 -20.93
N ARG A 25 8.68 3.15 -20.45
CA ARG A 25 7.89 1.92 -20.47
C ARG A 25 7.70 1.42 -21.91
N GLN A 26 7.34 2.30 -22.85
CA GLN A 26 7.18 1.95 -24.26
C GLN A 26 8.50 1.54 -24.92
N LEU A 27 9.60 2.22 -24.61
CA LEU A 27 10.94 1.89 -25.14
C LEU A 27 11.42 0.53 -24.62
N MET A 28 11.20 0.22 -23.35
CA MET A 28 11.56 -1.08 -22.78
C MET A 28 10.70 -2.20 -23.33
N MET A 29 9.39 -2.02 -23.50
CA MET A 29 8.51 -3.02 -24.13
C MET A 29 8.91 -3.31 -25.59
N LYS A 30 9.40 -2.29 -26.33
CA LYS A 30 9.96 -2.49 -27.68
C LYS A 30 11.30 -3.22 -27.69
N ALA A 31 12.15 -2.98 -26.69
CA ALA A 31 13.48 -3.60 -26.60
C ALA A 31 13.44 -5.10 -26.27
N PHE A 32 12.47 -5.53 -25.48
CA PHE A 32 12.42 -6.90 -24.98
C PHE A 32 11.49 -7.84 -25.74
N ARG A 33 10.64 -7.35 -26.65
CA ARG A 33 9.74 -8.15 -27.55
C ARG A 33 8.95 -9.29 -26.90
N VAL A 34 8.65 -9.23 -25.59
CA VAL A 34 8.07 -10.34 -24.83
C VAL A 34 6.80 -9.85 -24.09
N PRO A 35 5.72 -10.66 -24.05
CA PRO A 35 4.53 -10.34 -23.29
C PRO A 35 4.85 -10.17 -21.80
N TRP A 36 4.22 -9.15 -21.19
CA TRP A 36 4.49 -8.66 -19.85
C TRP A 36 4.37 -9.67 -18.72
N ASP A 37 3.45 -10.62 -18.83
CA ASP A 37 3.06 -11.59 -17.82
C ASP A 37 3.96 -12.83 -17.70
N GLN A 38 4.70 -13.17 -18.74
CA GLN A 38 5.51 -14.40 -18.79
C GLN A 38 7.00 -14.19 -18.54
N THR A 39 7.49 -12.95 -18.62
CA THR A 39 8.94 -12.71 -18.78
C THR A 39 9.65 -12.35 -17.49
N ILE A 40 8.94 -11.76 -16.54
CA ILE A 40 9.61 -11.14 -15.37
C ILE A 40 10.02 -12.19 -14.35
N SER A 41 9.20 -13.20 -14.11
CA SER A 41 9.58 -14.32 -13.24
C SER A 41 10.69 -15.18 -13.84
N ALA A 42 10.70 -15.35 -15.17
CA ALA A 42 11.72 -16.18 -15.84
C ALA A 42 13.07 -15.50 -15.99
N LEU A 43 13.12 -14.16 -16.19
CA LEU A 43 14.37 -13.41 -16.35
C LEU A 43 15.07 -13.12 -15.02
N TYR A 44 14.32 -13.11 -13.91
CA TYR A 44 14.84 -12.71 -12.59
C TYR A 44 14.70 -13.79 -11.52
N THR A 45 14.18 -14.97 -11.84
CA THR A 45 14.35 -16.12 -10.96
C THR A 45 15.82 -16.54 -11.08
N PRO A 46 16.70 -16.10 -10.19
CA PRO A 46 18.08 -16.53 -10.28
C PRO A 46 18.05 -18.03 -10.05
N ARG A 47 18.68 -18.81 -10.91
CA ARG A 47 19.17 -20.13 -10.53
C ARG A 47 20.28 -19.91 -9.50
N ILE A 48 19.87 -19.55 -8.27
CA ILE A 48 20.78 -19.16 -7.20
C ILE A 48 21.34 -20.45 -6.64
N LYS A 49 22.53 -20.77 -7.05
CA LYS A 49 23.38 -21.70 -6.31
C LYS A 49 23.91 -20.97 -5.07
N GLY A 50 23.42 -21.35 -3.90
CA GLY A 50 24.12 -21.15 -2.65
C GLY A 50 23.73 -19.98 -1.73
N GLY A 51 23.01 -18.96 -2.17
CA GLY A 51 22.84 -17.74 -1.35
C GLY A 51 21.43 -17.43 -0.83
N ILE A 52 20.38 -17.89 -1.47
CA ILE A 52 18.99 -17.64 -1.08
C ILE A 52 18.35 -18.90 -0.53
N LYS A 53 17.75 -18.78 0.64
CA LYS A 53 17.08 -19.90 1.30
C LYS A 53 15.66 -19.51 1.70
N ARG A 54 14.68 -20.30 1.25
CA ARG A 54 13.32 -20.24 1.81
C ARG A 54 13.35 -20.86 3.22
N ILE A 55 12.86 -20.10 4.21
CA ILE A 55 12.86 -20.53 5.62
C ILE A 55 11.50 -21.16 5.97
N SER A 56 10.40 -20.43 5.76
CA SER A 56 9.07 -20.87 6.12
C SER A 56 8.01 -20.19 5.27
N GLN A 57 6.83 -20.76 5.24
CA GLN A 57 5.64 -20.11 4.70
C GLN A 57 4.99 -19.25 5.77
N ILE A 58 4.66 -17.98 5.44
CA ILE A 58 4.08 -17.00 6.36
C ILE A 58 2.56 -16.94 6.22
N SER A 59 2.05 -16.94 5.00
CA SER A 59 0.62 -17.01 4.73
C SER A 59 0.32 -18.03 3.65
N PRO A 60 -0.82 -18.75 3.75
CA PRO A 60 -1.24 -19.67 2.70
C PRO A 60 -1.68 -18.91 1.44
N GLY A 61 -1.65 -19.60 0.31
CA GLY A 61 -2.39 -19.15 -0.87
C GLY A 61 -3.87 -19.43 -0.65
N ILE A 62 -4.72 -18.46 -0.97
CA ILE A 62 -6.17 -18.61 -0.93
C ILE A 62 -6.81 -17.92 -2.13
N THR A 63 -7.98 -18.39 -2.53
CA THR A 63 -8.80 -17.72 -3.53
C THR A 63 -10.01 -17.07 -2.83
N LEU A 64 -10.25 -15.79 -3.11
CA LEU A 64 -11.46 -15.08 -2.72
C LEU A 64 -12.21 -14.70 -3.97
N ALA A 65 -13.52 -14.97 -3.98
CA ALA A 65 -14.41 -14.58 -5.05
C ALA A 65 -15.75 -14.15 -4.49
N THR A 66 -16.47 -13.28 -5.21
CA THR A 66 -17.88 -12.96 -4.93
C THR A 66 -18.78 -13.75 -5.85
N SER A 67 -19.92 -14.20 -5.36
CA SER A 67 -20.96 -14.85 -6.16
C SER A 67 -21.82 -13.85 -6.94
N GLU A 68 -21.79 -12.58 -6.53
CA GLU A 68 -22.62 -11.50 -7.09
C GLU A 68 -21.78 -10.53 -7.92
N THR A 69 -22.39 -10.01 -8.98
CA THR A 69 -21.81 -8.93 -9.78
C THR A 69 -21.80 -7.64 -8.98
N SER A 70 -20.62 -7.04 -8.82
CA SER A 70 -20.44 -5.79 -8.09
C SER A 70 -21.00 -4.59 -8.86
N GLU A 71 -21.03 -3.42 -8.22
CA GLU A 71 -21.39 -2.13 -8.87
C GLU A 71 -20.43 -1.74 -10.02
N TYR A 72 -19.31 -2.43 -10.17
CA TYR A 72 -18.42 -2.30 -11.34
C TYR A 72 -18.81 -3.19 -12.53
N GLY A 73 -19.89 -3.94 -12.43
CA GLY A 73 -20.41 -4.79 -13.52
C GLY A 73 -19.64 -6.11 -13.71
N SER A 74 -18.82 -6.51 -12.76
CA SER A 74 -18.08 -7.77 -12.79
C SER A 74 -17.88 -8.35 -11.39
N ASN A 75 -17.75 -9.67 -11.29
CA ASN A 75 -17.41 -10.34 -10.04
C ASN A 75 -16.00 -9.97 -9.58
N LEU A 76 -15.76 -10.10 -8.27
CA LEU A 76 -14.43 -10.05 -7.70
C LEU A 76 -13.90 -11.49 -7.59
N GLU A 77 -12.70 -11.68 -8.10
CA GLU A 77 -11.94 -12.90 -7.88
C GLU A 77 -10.47 -12.55 -7.78
N HIS A 78 -9.78 -13.07 -6.76
CA HIS A 78 -8.35 -12.93 -6.60
C HIS A 78 -7.75 -14.17 -5.95
N HIS A 79 -6.68 -14.67 -6.52
CA HIS A 79 -5.90 -15.77 -5.97
C HIS A 79 -4.64 -15.22 -5.31
N PHE A 80 -4.62 -15.23 -3.98
CA PHE A 80 -3.45 -14.87 -3.20
C PHE A 80 -2.42 -15.99 -3.27
N VAL A 81 -1.19 -15.66 -3.67
CA VAL A 81 -0.08 -16.62 -3.59
C VAL A 81 0.46 -16.73 -2.17
N ALA A 82 0.97 -17.91 -1.83
CA ALA A 82 1.62 -18.11 -0.54
C ALA A 82 2.84 -17.18 -0.38
N ARG A 83 2.94 -16.52 0.78
CA ARG A 83 4.11 -15.71 1.13
C ARG A 83 5.09 -16.49 1.97
N ASN A 84 6.36 -16.27 1.72
CA ASN A 84 7.44 -17.01 2.33
C ASN A 84 8.46 -16.10 2.99
N LEU A 85 9.01 -16.51 4.12
CA LEU A 85 10.20 -15.93 4.70
C LEU A 85 11.43 -16.45 3.95
N ILE A 86 12.20 -15.53 3.40
CA ILE A 86 13.39 -15.80 2.59
C ILE A 86 14.60 -15.21 3.30
N SER A 87 15.73 -15.91 3.26
CA SER A 87 17.01 -15.45 3.77
C SER A 87 18.04 -15.36 2.68
N ILE A 88 18.79 -14.26 2.66
CA ILE A 88 19.91 -14.02 1.75
C ILE A 88 21.13 -13.62 2.55
N ASN A 89 22.27 -14.23 2.25
CA ASN A 89 23.55 -13.83 2.77
C ASN A 89 24.16 -12.71 1.94
N ASN A 90 24.85 -11.77 2.57
CA ASN A 90 25.51 -10.62 1.92
C ASN A 90 24.58 -9.84 0.98
N ALA A 91 23.40 -9.51 1.49
CA ALA A 91 22.42 -8.73 0.75
C ALA A 91 22.72 -7.22 0.80
N LEU A 92 22.33 -6.50 -0.24
CA LEU A 92 22.36 -5.05 -0.28
C LEU A 92 20.92 -4.52 -0.36
N ILE A 93 20.56 -3.58 0.50
CA ILE A 93 19.22 -2.95 0.51
C ILE A 93 19.32 -1.50 0.00
N ASP A 94 18.45 -1.14 -0.94
CA ASP A 94 18.16 0.28 -1.23
C ASP A 94 17.19 0.81 -0.18
N LEU A 95 17.65 1.67 0.71
CA LEU A 95 16.87 2.23 1.81
C LEU A 95 15.69 3.09 1.36
N ALA A 96 15.73 3.63 0.15
CA ALA A 96 14.67 4.47 -0.37
C ALA A 96 13.47 3.66 -0.90
N SER A 97 13.74 2.52 -1.55
CA SER A 97 12.71 1.69 -2.18
C SER A 97 12.38 0.41 -1.41
N GLY A 98 13.28 -0.06 -0.54
CA GLY A 98 13.20 -1.36 0.10
C GLY A 98 13.62 -2.53 -0.80
N ASN A 99 14.08 -2.25 -2.01
CA ASN A 99 14.56 -3.28 -2.92
C ASN A 99 15.81 -3.96 -2.37
N VAL A 100 15.86 -5.29 -2.50
CA VAL A 100 16.99 -6.11 -2.08
C VAL A 100 17.76 -6.59 -3.29
N PHE A 101 19.07 -6.55 -3.17
CA PHE A 101 20.00 -7.04 -4.20
C PHE A 101 20.91 -8.10 -3.59
N PHE A 102 21.35 -9.02 -4.40
CA PHE A 102 22.41 -9.96 -4.08
C PHE A 102 23.56 -9.79 -5.06
N GLN A 103 24.77 -10.15 -4.66
CA GLN A 103 25.92 -10.12 -5.55
C GLN A 103 26.05 -11.48 -6.23
N ASP A 104 26.09 -11.48 -7.54
CA ASP A 104 26.36 -12.69 -8.31
C ASP A 104 27.83 -13.07 -8.17
N GLU A 105 28.09 -14.32 -7.81
CA GLU A 105 29.46 -14.84 -7.58
C GLU A 105 30.29 -14.90 -8.87
N THR A 106 29.65 -14.92 -10.04
CA THR A 106 30.34 -15.08 -11.33
C THR A 106 30.82 -13.77 -11.93
N ASP A 107 30.01 -12.70 -11.80
CA ASP A 107 30.31 -11.40 -12.42
C ASP A 107 30.40 -10.24 -11.41
N LEU A 108 30.26 -10.54 -10.14
CA LEU A 108 30.29 -9.59 -9.00
C LEU A 108 29.32 -8.41 -9.14
N LYS A 109 28.32 -8.54 -9.99
CA LYS A 109 27.28 -7.52 -10.16
C LYS A 109 26.14 -7.71 -9.16
N TRP A 110 25.60 -6.58 -8.72
CA TRP A 110 24.40 -6.59 -7.92
C TRP A 110 23.17 -6.87 -8.78
N LYS A 111 22.47 -7.94 -8.47
CA LYS A 111 21.22 -8.35 -9.13
C LYS A 111 20.05 -8.17 -8.19
N LEU A 112 18.95 -7.62 -8.70
CA LEU A 112 17.73 -7.39 -7.91
C LEU A 112 17.05 -8.72 -7.58
N VAL A 113 16.60 -8.85 -6.32
CA VAL A 113 15.74 -9.94 -5.89
C VAL A 113 14.29 -9.58 -6.24
N SER A 114 13.71 -10.29 -7.18
CA SER A 114 12.36 -10.01 -7.72
C SER A 114 11.27 -10.04 -6.65
N GLU A 115 11.39 -10.95 -5.70
CA GLU A 115 10.43 -11.18 -4.61
C GLU A 115 10.32 -10.01 -3.62
N THR A 116 11.20 -9.01 -3.72
CA THR A 116 11.13 -7.79 -2.89
C THR A 116 10.40 -6.64 -3.55
N SER A 117 10.04 -6.75 -4.83
CA SER A 117 9.37 -5.69 -5.57
C SER A 117 7.85 -5.84 -5.54
N GLU A 118 7.14 -4.81 -5.12
CA GLU A 118 5.65 -4.73 -5.15
C GLU A 118 5.13 -4.39 -6.55
N TRP A 119 5.96 -3.78 -7.37
CA TRP A 119 5.60 -3.36 -8.71
C TRP A 119 6.44 -4.13 -9.70
N PRO A 120 5.97 -4.26 -10.93
CA PRO A 120 6.82 -4.74 -12.00
C PRO A 120 8.16 -3.97 -11.96
N ILE A 121 9.24 -4.71 -12.00
CA ILE A 121 10.62 -4.23 -11.81
C ILE A 121 10.90 -2.93 -12.57
N GLU A 122 10.36 -2.80 -13.78
CA GLU A 122 10.56 -1.65 -14.64
C GLU A 122 10.00 -0.34 -14.10
N ALA A 123 8.97 -0.40 -13.26
CA ALA A 123 8.37 0.80 -12.68
C ALA A 123 9.20 1.38 -11.52
N ARG A 124 10.12 0.59 -10.95
CA ARG A 124 10.89 0.98 -9.74
C ARG A 124 12.38 1.14 -9.95
N ILE A 125 12.97 0.48 -10.92
CA ILE A 125 14.38 0.68 -11.23
C ILE A 125 14.51 1.98 -12.01
N SER A 126 14.73 3.10 -11.31
CA SER A 126 15.42 4.21 -11.94
C SER A 126 16.90 3.81 -12.06
N PHE A 127 17.52 3.97 -13.23
CA PHE A 127 18.95 3.73 -13.44
C PHE A 127 19.85 4.44 -12.40
N ALA A 128 19.37 5.52 -11.81
CA ALA A 128 20.03 6.27 -10.73
C ALA A 128 20.15 5.51 -9.40
N ARG A 129 19.44 4.39 -9.23
CA ARG A 129 19.44 3.60 -7.98
C ARG A 129 20.00 2.20 -8.14
N THR A 130 20.62 1.89 -9.26
CA THR A 130 21.36 0.62 -9.41
C THR A 130 22.65 0.69 -8.61
N PRO A 131 22.91 -0.26 -7.70
CA PRO A 131 24.14 -0.25 -6.95
C PRO A 131 25.35 -0.40 -7.88
N LYS A 132 26.45 0.28 -7.55
CA LYS A 132 27.71 0.14 -8.30
C LYS A 132 28.35 -1.20 -7.98
N SER A 133 28.82 -1.94 -8.97
CA SER A 133 29.41 -3.28 -8.82
C SER A 133 30.55 -3.33 -7.79
N HIS A 134 31.36 -2.29 -7.71
CA HIS A 134 32.48 -2.17 -6.74
C HIS A 134 32.23 -1.05 -5.71
N GLY A 135 30.97 -0.71 -5.44
CA GLY A 135 30.62 0.30 -4.44
C GLY A 135 30.96 -0.19 -3.03
N LYS A 136 31.54 0.69 -2.21
CA LYS A 136 31.68 0.43 -0.77
C LYS A 136 30.43 0.95 -0.07
N TYR A 137 29.73 0.07 0.62
CA TYR A 137 28.51 0.39 1.34
C TYR A 137 28.69 0.14 2.84
N PRO A 138 28.01 0.90 3.73
CA PRO A 138 27.96 0.58 5.14
C PRO A 138 27.46 -0.85 5.36
N LYS A 139 28.04 -1.59 6.30
CA LYS A 139 27.73 -2.99 6.57
C LYS A 139 27.09 -3.19 7.94
N LEU A 140 26.05 -3.98 8.00
CA LEU A 140 25.46 -4.52 9.23
C LEU A 140 25.81 -5.99 9.37
N ASN A 141 26.50 -6.31 10.47
CA ASN A 141 26.83 -7.69 10.80
C ASN A 141 25.71 -8.32 11.63
N GLY A 142 25.38 -9.56 11.29
CA GLY A 142 24.33 -10.35 11.95
C GLY A 142 23.08 -10.53 11.08
N VAL A 143 22.02 -11.04 11.72
CA VAL A 143 20.75 -11.37 11.06
C VAL A 143 19.75 -10.25 11.30
N PHE A 144 19.14 -9.76 10.23
CA PHE A 144 18.14 -8.71 10.28
C PHE A 144 16.98 -9.00 9.36
N LEU A 145 15.79 -8.58 9.77
CA LEU A 145 14.59 -8.55 8.92
C LEU A 145 14.47 -7.21 8.20
N ASN A 146 14.12 -7.25 6.92
CA ASN A 146 13.77 -6.05 6.16
C ASN A 146 12.41 -5.52 6.63
N GLY A 147 12.42 -4.44 7.39
CA GLY A 147 11.23 -3.75 7.90
C GLY A 147 10.98 -2.39 7.24
N LEU A 148 11.53 -2.16 6.05
CA LEU A 148 11.32 -0.92 5.32
C LEU A 148 9.90 -0.87 4.75
N LEU A 149 9.11 0.09 5.24
CA LEU A 149 7.71 0.21 4.87
C LEU A 149 7.54 0.91 3.51
N SER A 150 6.50 0.55 2.80
CA SER A 150 6.06 1.22 1.57
C SER A 150 5.72 2.70 1.83
N THR A 151 5.76 3.53 0.79
CA THR A 151 5.45 4.96 0.94
C THR A 151 3.96 5.25 1.06
N GLY A 152 3.11 4.35 0.54
CA GLY A 152 1.65 4.51 0.57
C GLY A 152 1.04 3.98 1.87
N HIS A 153 0.14 4.74 2.48
CA HIS A 153 -0.56 4.32 3.72
C HIS A 153 -1.31 3.00 3.54
N TYR A 154 -1.97 2.81 2.41
CA TYR A 154 -2.64 1.55 2.05
C TYR A 154 -1.69 0.37 2.15
N HIS A 155 -0.57 0.39 1.42
CA HIS A 155 0.38 -0.72 1.38
C HIS A 155 1.05 -1.00 2.74
N ARG A 156 1.27 0.04 3.55
CA ARG A 156 1.78 -0.13 4.91
C ARG A 156 0.84 -0.98 5.76
N LEU A 157 -0.45 -0.67 5.73
CA LEU A 157 -1.44 -1.35 6.57
C LEU A 157 -1.94 -2.67 5.99
N THR A 158 -1.98 -2.82 4.67
CA THR A 158 -2.50 -4.04 4.04
C THR A 158 -1.44 -5.10 3.77
N GLU A 159 -0.17 -4.70 3.70
CA GLU A 159 0.91 -5.58 3.26
C GLU A 159 2.09 -5.60 4.24
N ASP A 160 2.75 -4.44 4.50
CA ASP A 160 4.03 -4.42 5.21
C ASP A 160 3.88 -4.74 6.71
N ILE A 161 3.08 -3.96 7.44
CA ILE A 161 2.91 -4.11 8.89
C ILE A 161 2.34 -5.49 9.25
N PRO A 162 1.27 -5.99 8.60
CA PRO A 162 0.72 -7.30 8.94
C PRO A 162 1.72 -8.45 8.74
N THR A 163 2.54 -8.37 7.69
CA THR A 163 3.58 -9.38 7.46
C THR A 163 4.64 -9.35 8.55
N LEU A 164 5.05 -8.18 9.01
CA LEU A 164 6.00 -8.06 10.13
C LEU A 164 5.40 -8.58 11.44
N LEU A 165 4.10 -8.33 11.67
CA LEU A 165 3.40 -8.81 12.88
C LEU A 165 3.23 -10.32 12.93
N SER A 166 3.27 -11.02 11.80
CA SER A 166 3.20 -12.48 11.74
C SER A 166 4.52 -13.18 12.08
N LEU A 167 5.60 -12.41 12.31
CA LEU A 167 6.92 -12.95 12.62
C LEU A 167 7.24 -12.91 14.13
N PRO A 168 8.19 -13.76 14.60
CA PRO A 168 8.61 -13.74 15.99
C PRO A 168 9.16 -12.37 16.42
N LYS A 169 8.72 -11.86 17.58
CA LYS A 169 9.16 -10.56 18.13
C LYS A 169 10.65 -10.51 18.51
N SER A 170 11.35 -11.64 18.46
CA SER A 170 12.79 -11.74 18.74
C SER A 170 13.69 -11.24 17.62
N ILE A 171 13.17 -11.12 16.40
CA ILE A 171 13.94 -10.75 15.22
C ILE A 171 14.30 -9.26 15.27
N LYS A 172 15.54 -8.92 14.90
CA LYS A 172 16.00 -7.53 14.76
C LYS A 172 15.52 -6.99 13.41
N ILE A 173 14.82 -5.87 13.42
CA ILE A 173 14.19 -5.28 12.23
C ILE A 173 15.00 -4.06 11.77
N ILE A 174 15.37 -3.99 10.50
CA ILE A 174 15.91 -2.76 9.90
C ILE A 174 14.76 -1.81 9.63
N ALA A 175 14.82 -0.60 10.17
CA ALA A 175 13.80 0.42 9.99
C ALA A 175 14.45 1.77 9.64
N ARG A 176 13.84 2.54 8.75
CA ARG A 176 14.25 3.93 8.50
C ARG A 176 13.79 4.84 9.64
N GLU A 177 14.49 5.94 9.82
CA GLU A 177 14.13 6.97 10.82
C GLU A 177 12.66 7.37 10.73
N LYS A 178 12.15 7.61 9.52
CA LYS A 178 10.75 7.99 9.28
C LYS A 178 9.73 6.88 9.57
N ASP A 179 10.13 5.62 9.57
CA ASP A 179 9.24 4.47 9.78
C ASP A 179 9.21 4.03 11.26
N GLN A 180 10.16 4.49 12.08
CA GLN A 180 10.36 4.06 13.46
C GLN A 180 9.09 4.19 14.31
N LYS A 181 8.50 5.39 14.36
CA LYS A 181 7.31 5.64 15.18
C LYS A 181 6.13 4.74 14.83
N VAL A 182 5.96 4.46 13.52
CA VAL A 182 4.88 3.57 13.06
C VAL A 182 5.12 2.14 13.54
N LEU A 183 6.34 1.62 13.41
CA LEU A 183 6.67 0.26 13.84
C LEU A 183 6.55 0.09 15.36
N GLU A 184 6.99 1.09 16.13
CA GLU A 184 6.86 1.10 17.59
C GLU A 184 5.40 1.07 18.05
N GLN A 185 4.49 1.77 17.34
CA GLN A 185 3.06 1.74 17.64
C GLN A 185 2.42 0.36 17.46
N PHE A 186 2.98 -0.47 16.60
CA PHE A 186 2.59 -1.86 16.44
C PHE A 186 3.39 -2.84 17.32
N GLY A 187 4.09 -2.32 18.34
CA GLY A 187 4.80 -3.13 19.35
C GLY A 187 6.15 -3.70 18.88
N MET A 188 6.71 -3.19 17.78
CA MET A 188 8.01 -3.61 17.29
C MET A 188 9.10 -2.79 17.98
N SER A 189 9.88 -3.42 18.87
CA SER A 189 10.87 -2.73 19.70
C SER A 189 12.34 -3.02 19.34
N LYS A 190 12.61 -4.13 18.64
CA LYS A 190 13.98 -4.50 18.26
C LYS A 190 14.39 -3.90 16.92
N LEU A 191 14.41 -2.56 16.85
CA LEU A 191 14.67 -1.82 15.63
C LEU A 191 16.16 -1.47 15.49
N LYS A 192 16.74 -1.73 14.31
CA LYS A 192 17.99 -1.15 13.85
C LYS A 192 17.67 0.03 12.96
N ILE A 193 17.80 1.23 13.50
CA ILE A 193 17.47 2.45 12.76
C ILE A 193 18.58 2.78 11.77
N VAL A 194 18.18 3.08 10.55
CA VAL A 194 19.04 3.44 9.42
C VAL A 194 18.51 4.72 8.73
N LYS A 195 19.36 5.35 7.93
CA LYS A 195 18.97 6.54 7.14
C LYS A 195 17.83 6.24 6.18
N ASP A 196 17.12 7.26 5.76
CA ASP A 196 15.99 7.13 4.82
C ASP A 196 16.39 6.83 3.37
N ARG A 197 17.67 7.01 3.04
CA ARG A 197 18.19 6.86 1.67
C ARG A 197 19.60 6.29 1.69
N GLY A 198 20.01 5.73 0.54
CA GLY A 198 21.30 5.12 0.34
C GLY A 198 21.18 3.61 0.26
N PHE A 199 22.32 2.96 0.29
CA PHE A 199 22.44 1.50 0.31
C PHE A 199 23.11 1.04 1.59
N ILE A 200 22.73 -0.15 2.08
CA ILE A 200 23.37 -0.80 3.22
C ILE A 200 23.54 -2.29 2.93
N GLU A 201 24.75 -2.80 3.16
CA GLU A 201 25.01 -4.23 3.14
C GLU A 201 24.54 -4.87 4.45
N VAL A 202 23.99 -6.08 4.36
CA VAL A 202 23.55 -6.86 5.51
C VAL A 202 24.14 -8.25 5.37
N GLU A 203 24.86 -8.72 6.40
CA GLU A 203 25.49 -10.04 6.42
C GLU A 203 24.49 -11.15 6.14
N ARG A 204 23.34 -11.12 6.82
CA ARG A 204 22.22 -12.01 6.56
C ARG A 204 20.91 -11.25 6.67
N LEU A 205 20.24 -11.10 5.54
CA LEU A 205 18.95 -10.43 5.45
C LEU A 205 17.84 -11.45 5.34
N GLU A 206 16.83 -11.30 6.18
CA GLU A 206 15.54 -11.96 6.04
C GLU A 206 14.49 -10.99 5.51
N PHE A 207 13.60 -11.46 4.67
CA PHE A 207 12.49 -10.68 4.14
C PHE A 207 11.33 -11.58 3.74
N ILE A 208 10.13 -11.02 3.68
CA ILE A 208 8.94 -11.74 3.23
C ILE A 208 8.76 -11.51 1.74
N SER A 209 8.57 -12.59 0.99
CA SER A 209 8.29 -12.50 -0.44
C SER A 209 7.02 -11.69 -0.67
N LYS A 210 7.07 -10.75 -1.61
CA LYS A 210 5.87 -10.04 -2.06
C LYS A 210 5.14 -10.90 -3.08
N GLY A 211 3.84 -11.05 -2.88
CA GLY A 211 3.00 -11.83 -3.78
C GLY A 211 2.47 -11.00 -4.95
N ASN A 212 1.47 -11.54 -5.62
CA ASN A 212 0.69 -10.85 -6.66
C ASN A 212 -0.46 -10.01 -6.10
N ASP A 213 -0.51 -9.84 -4.78
CA ASP A 213 -1.61 -9.27 -4.01
C ASP A 213 -1.43 -7.77 -3.70
N VAL A 214 -0.61 -7.09 -4.48
CA VAL A 214 -0.47 -5.63 -4.38
C VAL A 214 -1.81 -4.94 -4.63
N GLY A 215 -2.30 -4.24 -3.61
CA GLY A 215 -3.61 -3.61 -3.64
C GLY A 215 -4.74 -4.49 -3.12
N TYR A 216 -4.45 -5.70 -2.62
CA TYR A 216 -5.43 -6.62 -2.03
C TYR A 216 -5.08 -6.91 -0.58
N LEU A 217 -6.06 -6.80 0.31
CA LEU A 217 -5.88 -7.18 1.72
C LEU A 217 -6.05 -8.70 1.86
N HIS A 218 -5.03 -9.37 2.39
CA HIS A 218 -5.14 -10.79 2.73
C HIS A 218 -5.92 -10.95 4.06
N PRO A 219 -6.91 -11.88 4.17
CA PRO A 219 -7.72 -12.02 5.39
C PRO A 219 -6.94 -12.23 6.68
N ALA A 220 -5.87 -13.04 6.64
CA ALA A 220 -5.00 -13.28 7.81
C ALA A 220 -4.32 -11.98 8.30
N TYR A 221 -4.10 -11.01 7.43
CA TYR A 221 -3.46 -9.74 7.78
C TYR A 221 -4.39 -8.81 8.55
N ARG A 222 -5.68 -8.83 8.22
CA ARG A 222 -6.68 -8.13 9.04
C ARG A 222 -6.66 -8.64 10.48
N THR A 223 -6.69 -9.95 10.65
CA THR A 223 -6.64 -10.57 11.98
C THR A 223 -5.39 -10.16 12.76
N ALA A 224 -4.22 -10.21 12.13
CA ALA A 224 -2.96 -9.79 12.75
C ALA A 224 -2.98 -8.31 13.19
N LEU A 225 -3.51 -7.41 12.34
CA LEU A 225 -3.65 -5.99 12.68
C LEU A 225 -4.57 -5.76 13.86
N LEU A 226 -5.74 -6.40 13.89
CA LEU A 226 -6.72 -6.25 14.98
C LEU A 226 -6.17 -6.76 16.31
N GLN A 227 -5.46 -7.90 16.31
CA GLN A 227 -4.86 -8.48 17.50
C GLN A 227 -3.71 -7.64 18.08
N GLN A 228 -2.94 -6.96 17.23
CA GLN A 228 -1.72 -6.26 17.63
C GLN A 228 -1.86 -4.74 17.70
N SER A 229 -3.03 -4.18 17.39
CA SER A 229 -3.25 -2.73 17.40
C SER A 229 -3.09 -2.08 18.76
N GLN A 230 -2.97 -2.86 19.86
CA GLN A 230 -2.87 -2.41 21.26
C GLN A 230 -3.98 -1.41 21.65
N VAL A 231 -5.01 -1.32 20.83
CA VAL A 231 -6.16 -0.44 21.02
C VAL A 231 -7.37 -1.33 21.22
N GLU A 232 -8.04 -1.16 22.35
CA GLU A 232 -9.31 -1.83 22.60
C GLU A 232 -10.36 -1.27 21.63
N LEU A 233 -10.76 -2.08 20.66
CA LEU A 233 -11.77 -1.68 19.69
C LEU A 233 -13.12 -1.54 20.37
N ARG A 234 -13.82 -0.45 20.11
CA ARG A 234 -15.14 -0.19 20.69
C ARG A 234 -16.16 -1.26 20.28
N PRO A 235 -17.01 -1.69 21.19
CA PRO A 235 -17.95 -2.80 20.92
C PRO A 235 -19.06 -2.42 19.95
N LYS A 236 -19.38 -1.13 19.80
CA LYS A 236 -20.51 -0.66 18.98
C LYS A 236 -20.08 0.45 18.04
N ALA A 237 -20.39 0.28 16.76
CA ALA A 237 -20.27 1.30 15.73
C ALA A 237 -21.50 2.22 15.75
N PHE A 238 -21.29 3.55 15.79
CA PHE A 238 -22.38 4.53 15.87
C PHE A 238 -22.10 5.82 15.07
N ARG A 239 -20.85 6.05 14.67
CA ARG A 239 -20.43 7.30 14.00
C ARG A 239 -20.69 7.25 12.51
N ASN A 240 -21.24 8.32 11.98
CA ASN A 240 -21.30 8.57 10.54
C ASN A 240 -20.21 9.59 10.21
N ILE A 241 -19.25 9.22 9.38
CA ILE A 241 -18.07 10.05 9.09
C ILE A 241 -17.88 10.26 7.59
N TYR A 242 -17.46 11.47 7.24
CA TYR A 242 -16.95 11.80 5.92
C TYR A 242 -15.46 12.09 6.01
N LEU A 243 -14.66 11.37 5.21
CA LEU A 243 -13.21 11.57 5.18
C LEU A 243 -12.87 12.65 4.16
N THR A 244 -12.53 13.85 4.65
CA THR A 244 -12.17 14.96 3.75
C THR A 244 -10.78 14.75 3.13
N ARG A 245 -10.61 15.30 1.94
CA ARG A 245 -9.33 15.41 1.23
C ARG A 245 -9.09 16.83 0.71
N GLU A 246 -9.74 17.80 1.31
CA GLU A 246 -9.53 19.21 0.98
C GLU A 246 -8.02 19.52 1.01
N ASP A 247 -7.55 20.29 0.05
CA ASP A 247 -6.14 20.64 -0.17
C ASP A 247 -5.16 19.52 -0.55
N LEU A 248 -5.61 18.28 -0.72
CA LEU A 248 -4.77 17.19 -1.19
C LEU A 248 -4.78 17.07 -2.73
N ARG A 249 -3.71 16.49 -3.26
CA ARG A 249 -3.49 16.32 -4.70
C ARG A 249 -4.67 15.68 -5.49
N ARG A 250 -5.55 14.95 -4.84
CA ARG A 250 -6.69 14.23 -5.43
C ARG A 250 -8.01 14.63 -4.79
N SER A 251 -8.12 15.89 -4.37
CA SER A 251 -9.37 16.42 -3.87
C SER A 251 -10.46 16.43 -4.94
N ILE A 252 -11.70 16.33 -4.52
CA ILE A 252 -12.87 16.56 -5.38
C ILE A 252 -12.91 18.06 -5.72
N LYS A 253 -13.17 18.40 -6.98
CA LYS A 253 -13.14 19.79 -7.44
C LYS A 253 -14.08 20.71 -6.66
N ASN A 254 -15.26 20.19 -6.32
CA ASN A 254 -16.29 20.89 -5.53
C ASN A 254 -16.50 20.20 -4.17
N GLU A 255 -15.42 19.83 -3.47
CA GLU A 255 -15.49 19.11 -2.20
C GLU A 255 -16.25 19.88 -1.13
N ARG A 256 -16.21 21.24 -1.14
CA ARG A 256 -16.98 22.03 -0.20
C ARG A 256 -18.48 21.81 -0.29
N GLU A 257 -19.03 21.66 -1.49
CA GLU A 257 -20.44 21.35 -1.70
C GLU A 257 -20.78 19.93 -1.20
N VAL A 258 -19.86 18.98 -1.42
CA VAL A 258 -19.99 17.61 -0.88
C VAL A 258 -19.98 17.63 0.65
N VAL A 259 -19.06 18.39 1.26
CA VAL A 259 -19.00 18.57 2.72
C VAL A 259 -20.30 19.13 3.27
N GLN A 260 -20.85 20.18 2.67
CA GLN A 260 -22.13 20.75 3.09
C GLN A 260 -23.27 19.75 3.01
N LEU A 261 -23.33 18.97 1.91
CA LEU A 261 -24.31 17.90 1.74
C LEU A 261 -24.20 16.87 2.86
N VAL A 262 -23.02 16.29 3.08
CA VAL A 262 -22.87 15.20 4.06
C VAL A 262 -23.08 15.70 5.48
N GLN A 263 -22.70 16.95 5.83
CA GLN A 263 -23.02 17.57 7.10
C GLN A 263 -24.55 17.69 7.30
N SER A 264 -25.29 18.09 6.27
CA SER A 264 -26.76 18.16 6.34
C SER A 264 -27.42 16.80 6.56
N LYS A 265 -26.72 15.71 6.27
CA LYS A 265 -27.14 14.32 6.51
C LYS A 265 -26.60 13.75 7.83
N GLY A 266 -25.99 14.57 8.69
CA GLY A 266 -25.51 14.16 10.00
C GLY A 266 -24.15 13.45 10.01
N PHE A 267 -23.30 13.65 8.99
CA PHE A 267 -21.95 13.13 8.98
C PHE A 267 -20.96 14.09 9.63
N GLU A 268 -20.08 13.55 10.45
CA GLU A 268 -18.91 14.25 10.97
C GLU A 268 -17.84 14.40 9.90
N ILE A 269 -17.24 15.57 9.77
CA ILE A 269 -16.14 15.79 8.82
C ILE A 269 -14.82 15.49 9.53
N VAL A 270 -14.06 14.57 8.97
CA VAL A 270 -12.81 14.09 9.53
C VAL A 270 -11.68 14.26 8.52
N ASP A 271 -10.60 14.92 8.93
CA ASP A 271 -9.31 14.85 8.26
C ASP A 271 -8.42 13.80 8.96
N PRO A 272 -8.26 12.59 8.41
CA PRO A 272 -7.45 11.55 9.04
C PRO A 272 -5.96 11.91 9.14
N ALA A 273 -5.46 12.84 8.33
CA ALA A 273 -4.06 13.25 8.36
C ALA A 273 -3.72 14.08 9.62
N SER A 274 -4.72 14.71 10.24
CA SER A 274 -4.57 15.47 11.48
C SER A 274 -4.55 14.59 12.74
N LEU A 275 -4.92 13.31 12.63
CA LEU A 275 -5.06 12.39 13.75
C LEU A 275 -3.83 11.51 13.94
N SER A 276 -3.52 11.19 15.21
CA SER A 276 -2.56 10.12 15.49
C SER A 276 -3.07 8.76 14.99
N ILE A 277 -2.18 7.79 14.77
CA ILE A 277 -2.61 6.44 14.34
C ILE A 277 -3.56 5.80 15.36
N LYS A 278 -3.31 6.02 16.65
CA LYS A 278 -4.17 5.55 17.73
C LYS A 278 -5.57 6.15 17.63
N ASP A 279 -5.66 7.45 17.41
CA ASP A 279 -6.94 8.15 17.28
C ASP A 279 -7.67 7.71 16.00
N GLN A 280 -6.95 7.48 14.91
CA GLN A 280 -7.53 6.89 13.70
C GLN A 280 -8.13 5.49 13.98
N ILE A 281 -7.41 4.61 14.69
CA ILE A 281 -7.93 3.29 15.07
C ILE A 281 -9.21 3.41 15.90
N TYR A 282 -9.24 4.30 16.90
CA TYR A 282 -10.43 4.54 17.72
C TYR A 282 -11.60 5.05 16.89
N LEU A 283 -11.37 6.08 16.09
CA LEU A 283 -12.39 6.67 15.22
C LEU A 283 -13.04 5.60 14.32
N PHE A 284 -12.21 4.81 13.62
CA PHE A 284 -12.72 3.81 12.70
C PHE A 284 -13.34 2.61 13.41
N SER A 285 -12.95 2.29 14.65
CA SER A 285 -13.61 1.27 15.45
C SER A 285 -15.06 1.64 15.84
N GLU A 286 -15.37 2.94 15.85
CA GLU A 286 -16.72 3.49 16.13
C GLU A 286 -17.50 3.82 14.84
N ALA A 287 -16.87 3.73 13.66
CA ALA A 287 -17.49 4.10 12.40
C ALA A 287 -18.58 3.09 11.99
N LYS A 288 -19.79 3.60 11.75
CA LYS A 288 -20.95 2.88 11.22
C LYS A 288 -21.14 3.13 9.73
N LEU A 289 -21.22 4.39 9.34
CA LEU A 289 -21.37 4.81 7.96
C LEU A 289 -20.15 5.68 7.58
N VAL A 290 -19.48 5.35 6.49
CA VAL A 290 -18.32 6.09 6.00
C VAL A 290 -18.55 6.52 4.57
N ILE A 291 -18.46 7.82 4.31
CA ILE A 291 -18.41 8.38 2.96
C ILE A 291 -17.00 8.92 2.74
N ALA A 292 -16.36 8.55 1.63
CA ALA A 292 -14.99 8.98 1.39
C ALA A 292 -14.65 9.09 -0.10
N PRO A 293 -13.91 10.13 -0.51
CA PRO A 293 -13.20 10.14 -1.79
C PRO A 293 -12.18 9.02 -1.84
N HIS A 294 -12.04 8.36 -3.00
CA HIS A 294 -11.04 7.32 -3.23
C HIS A 294 -9.65 7.71 -2.72
N GLY A 295 -9.11 7.00 -1.75
CA GLY A 295 -7.79 7.30 -1.19
C GLY A 295 -7.38 6.52 0.04
N GLY A 296 -6.08 6.62 0.36
CA GLY A 296 -5.44 5.81 1.41
C GLY A 296 -6.08 5.88 2.81
N ALA A 297 -6.81 6.94 3.14
CA ALA A 297 -7.50 7.07 4.42
C ALA A 297 -8.59 6.00 4.63
N ILE A 298 -9.23 5.52 3.54
CA ILE A 298 -10.23 4.43 3.60
C ILE A 298 -9.60 3.14 4.15
N THR A 299 -8.30 2.97 4.03
CA THR A 299 -7.60 1.77 4.55
C THR A 299 -7.90 1.53 6.03
N ASN A 300 -8.09 2.59 6.81
CA ASN A 300 -8.35 2.49 8.25
C ASN A 300 -9.70 1.79 8.57
N MET A 301 -10.57 1.60 7.60
CA MET A 301 -11.76 0.76 7.77
C MET A 301 -11.43 -0.70 8.13
N ILE A 302 -10.19 -1.13 7.99
CA ILE A 302 -9.71 -2.40 8.55
C ILE A 302 -10.06 -2.53 10.03
N TYR A 303 -10.08 -1.43 10.78
CA TYR A 303 -10.38 -1.38 12.21
C TYR A 303 -11.88 -1.33 12.51
N SER A 304 -12.74 -1.10 11.52
CA SER A 304 -14.20 -1.13 11.69
C SER A 304 -14.69 -2.57 11.77
N ARG A 305 -15.77 -2.82 12.52
CA ARG A 305 -16.37 -4.17 12.62
C ARG A 305 -17.46 -4.38 11.56
N GLU A 306 -18.51 -3.62 11.63
CA GLU A 306 -19.71 -3.74 10.77
C GLU A 306 -20.02 -2.35 10.21
N ALA A 307 -19.19 -1.88 9.29
CA ALA A 307 -19.36 -0.58 8.69
C ALA A 307 -19.91 -0.68 7.26
N SER A 308 -20.55 0.37 6.80
CA SER A 308 -20.88 0.55 5.39
C SER A 308 -20.02 1.66 4.81
N LEU A 309 -19.47 1.43 3.61
CA LEU A 309 -18.65 2.38 2.87
C LEU A 309 -19.37 2.81 1.59
N LEU A 310 -19.54 4.12 1.43
CA LEU A 310 -19.85 4.75 0.15
C LEU A 310 -18.59 5.45 -0.37
N GLU A 311 -17.94 4.85 -1.34
CA GLU A 311 -16.73 5.41 -1.94
C GLU A 311 -17.07 6.35 -3.10
N ILE A 312 -16.49 7.56 -3.12
CA ILE A 312 -16.62 8.53 -4.21
C ILE A 312 -15.41 8.34 -5.14
N MET A 313 -15.65 7.72 -6.30
CA MET A 313 -14.62 7.25 -7.23
C MET A 313 -14.57 8.07 -8.52
N PRO A 314 -13.40 8.63 -8.91
CA PRO A 314 -13.28 9.28 -10.21
C PRO A 314 -13.29 8.25 -11.35
N ASN A 315 -14.12 8.48 -12.37
CA ASN A 315 -14.23 7.63 -13.57
C ASN A 315 -12.90 7.45 -14.31
N GLU A 316 -12.03 8.46 -14.23
CA GLU A 316 -10.76 8.48 -14.94
C GLU A 316 -9.69 7.59 -14.28
N ARG A 317 -9.97 7.06 -13.09
CA ARG A 317 -9.02 6.24 -12.34
C ARG A 317 -9.70 5.25 -11.43
N ILE A 318 -10.31 4.24 -12.01
CA ILE A 318 -10.95 3.15 -11.25
C ILE A 318 -9.89 2.26 -10.60
N ASN A 319 -10.05 2.01 -9.29
CA ASN A 319 -9.24 1.06 -8.52
C ASN A 319 -10.11 0.40 -7.45
N ARG A 320 -10.30 -0.89 -7.54
CA ARG A 320 -11.21 -1.69 -6.70
C ARG A 320 -10.60 -2.16 -5.37
N CYS A 321 -9.48 -1.59 -4.92
CA CYS A 321 -8.78 -2.05 -3.72
C CYS A 321 -9.63 -1.93 -2.43
N PHE A 322 -10.52 -0.93 -2.33
CA PHE A 322 -11.39 -0.77 -1.16
C PHE A 322 -12.67 -1.63 -1.24
N GLU A 323 -13.11 -1.98 -2.42
CA GLU A 323 -14.13 -3.02 -2.58
C GLU A 323 -13.60 -4.38 -2.09
N TRP A 324 -12.36 -4.74 -2.47
CA TRP A 324 -11.68 -5.92 -1.95
C TRP A 324 -11.47 -5.88 -0.44
N GLN A 325 -11.02 -4.74 0.07
CA GLN A 325 -10.87 -4.56 1.50
C GLN A 325 -12.21 -4.73 2.23
N SER A 326 -13.28 -4.17 1.69
CA SER A 326 -14.63 -4.30 2.24
C SER A 326 -15.10 -5.75 2.27
N LEU A 327 -14.87 -6.50 1.19
CA LEU A 327 -15.17 -7.93 1.12
C LEU A 327 -14.45 -8.71 2.24
N VAL A 328 -13.15 -8.50 2.41
CA VAL A 328 -12.34 -9.16 3.46
C VAL A 328 -12.78 -8.76 4.86
N CYS A 329 -13.22 -7.52 5.03
CA CYS A 329 -13.64 -6.98 6.32
C CYS A 329 -15.12 -7.26 6.65
N GLY A 330 -15.90 -7.78 5.71
CA GLY A 330 -17.35 -7.97 5.88
C GLY A 330 -18.13 -6.66 5.91
N HIS A 331 -17.64 -5.62 5.22
CA HIS A 331 -18.32 -4.33 5.12
C HIS A 331 -19.30 -4.29 3.95
N ASN A 332 -20.38 -3.57 4.12
CA ASN A 332 -21.24 -3.22 3.00
C ASN A 332 -20.53 -2.14 2.16
N TYR A 333 -20.34 -2.38 0.88
CA TYR A 333 -19.61 -1.49 -0.03
C TYR A 333 -20.52 -0.99 -1.15
N GLN A 334 -20.49 0.32 -1.36
CA GLN A 334 -21.09 0.94 -2.53
C GLN A 334 -20.15 2.00 -3.11
N VAL A 335 -20.29 2.30 -4.40
CA VAL A 335 -19.50 3.31 -5.08
C VAL A 335 -20.40 4.34 -5.78
N TYR A 336 -19.95 5.60 -5.73
CA TYR A 336 -20.49 6.69 -6.52
C TYR A 336 -19.42 7.19 -7.48
N PHE A 337 -19.67 7.06 -8.78
CA PHE A 337 -18.76 7.49 -9.83
C PHE A 337 -18.97 8.94 -10.20
N TYR A 338 -17.87 9.70 -10.36
CA TYR A 338 -17.92 11.09 -10.80
C TYR A 338 -16.81 11.40 -11.80
N SER A 339 -16.97 12.47 -12.59
CA SER A 339 -15.91 12.97 -13.45
C SER A 339 -15.00 13.93 -12.69
N GLN A 340 -13.71 13.64 -12.60
CA GLN A 340 -12.72 14.50 -11.96
C GLN A 340 -12.68 15.89 -12.60
N LYS A 341 -12.96 15.99 -13.90
CA LYS A 341 -13.01 17.25 -14.65
C LYS A 341 -14.22 18.09 -14.27
N ARG A 342 -15.40 17.48 -14.10
CA ARG A 342 -16.67 18.18 -13.82
C ARG A 342 -16.89 18.41 -12.32
N GLY A 343 -16.40 17.53 -11.47
CA GLY A 343 -16.72 17.44 -10.06
C GLY A 343 -17.88 16.47 -9.82
N VAL A 344 -18.33 16.42 -8.58
CA VAL A 344 -19.45 15.61 -8.10
C VAL A 344 -20.77 16.30 -8.44
N ASP A 345 -21.72 15.56 -9.00
CA ASP A 345 -23.10 15.99 -9.19
C ASP A 345 -23.83 15.83 -7.83
N ILE A 346 -24.13 16.95 -7.19
CA ILE A 346 -24.66 16.97 -5.81
C ILE A 346 -26.04 16.33 -5.72
N GLU A 347 -26.91 16.55 -6.71
CA GLU A 347 -28.27 15.95 -6.70
C GLU A 347 -28.22 14.42 -6.80
N LYS A 348 -27.38 13.91 -7.72
CA LYS A 348 -27.20 12.45 -7.87
C LYS A 348 -26.51 11.83 -6.64
N LEU A 349 -25.52 12.53 -6.05
CA LEU A 349 -24.88 12.05 -4.83
C LEU A 349 -25.89 12.05 -3.68
N THR A 350 -26.74 13.07 -3.55
CA THR A 350 -27.80 13.14 -2.55
C THR A 350 -28.71 11.92 -2.64
N SER A 351 -29.26 11.63 -3.82
CA SER A 351 -30.13 10.48 -4.07
C SER A 351 -29.42 9.15 -3.77
N LYS A 352 -28.12 9.04 -4.12
CA LYS A 352 -27.33 7.84 -3.79
C LYS A 352 -27.15 7.66 -2.27
N ILE A 353 -26.84 8.74 -1.54
CA ILE A 353 -26.67 8.71 -0.08
C ILE A 353 -27.99 8.31 0.60
N GLU A 354 -29.11 8.92 0.22
CA GLU A 354 -30.43 8.61 0.79
C GLU A 354 -30.81 7.15 0.60
N LYS A 355 -30.63 6.63 -0.62
CA LYS A 355 -30.86 5.22 -0.91
C LYS A 355 -29.93 4.31 -0.09
N TRP A 356 -28.65 4.66 0.02
CA TRP A 356 -27.68 3.87 0.76
C TRP A 356 -27.94 3.86 2.27
N MET A 357 -28.39 4.98 2.85
CA MET A 357 -28.73 5.08 4.28
C MET A 357 -30.03 4.35 4.64
N SER A 358 -30.88 4.01 3.67
CA SER A 358 -32.14 3.28 3.88
C SER A 358 -31.98 1.75 3.89
N ILE A 359 -30.80 1.24 3.56
CA ILE A 359 -30.42 -0.17 3.60
C ILE A 359 -29.87 -0.54 4.97
#